data_9ccab5c4fdeba5e7d95506d0b66f7adf
#
_entry.id   9ccab5c4fdeba5e7d95506d0b66f7adf
#
_cell.length_a   1.000
_cell.length_b   1.000
_cell.length_c   1.000
_cell.angle_alpha   90.00
_cell.angle_beta   90.00
_cell.angle_gamma   90.00
#
_symmetry.space_group_name_H-M   'P 1'
#
loop_
_entity.id
_entity.type
_entity.pdbx_description
1 polymer ?
#
loop_
_entity_poly.entity_id
_entity_poly.type
_entity_poly.pdbx_seq_one_letter_code
_entity_poly.pdbx_strand_id
1 'polypeptide(L)'
;RQMCIRDRVKEVRKEKRPEGWKRFVIPDVCPVCGAKTERERDTADIKCTSPNCPAQLERHIINFVGRDAMDIKGFGTVYIEELVRMGYIKNVADIFSLKEHREELIAQGIIGKEKNTDKLLEAIEKAKQNDAYKLLTGLGIPNVGKAAAKAIMKHFKTMERLSEASEEELTAVGDIGKVSADCIRSYFSDEKNQVVLQRLAQAGVNMTAEESETVD
;
A
#
# COMPACT_ATOMS: atom_id res chain seq x y z
N ARG A 1 14.85 30.04 11.63
CA ARG A 1 14.03 28.84 11.94
C ARG A 1 13.25 28.49 10.69
N GLN A 2 13.66 27.46 9.97
CA GLN A 2 12.83 26.87 8.92
C GLN A 2 11.70 26.07 9.61
N MET A 3 10.52 26.63 9.59
CA MET A 3 9.36 25.96 10.22
C MET A 3 8.52 25.11 9.25
N CYS A 4 8.77 25.22 7.96
CA CYS A 4 8.02 24.47 6.96
C CYS A 4 8.88 24.15 5.73
N ILE A 5 9.02 22.88 5.39
CA ILE A 5 9.74 22.41 4.19
C ILE A 5 8.96 22.75 2.89
N ARG A 6 7.69 23.14 3.00
CA ARG A 6 6.80 23.46 1.87
C ARG A 6 6.58 24.95 1.65
N ASP A 7 7.49 25.80 2.14
CA ASP A 7 7.39 27.24 1.88
C ASP A 7 7.53 27.51 0.38
N ARG A 8 6.65 28.37 -0.13
CA ARG A 8 6.71 28.79 -1.53
C ARG A 8 7.99 29.56 -1.79
N VAL A 9 8.80 29.08 -2.73
CA VAL A 9 9.93 29.84 -3.26
C VAL A 9 9.36 31.02 -4.05
N LYS A 10 9.54 32.23 -3.55
CA LYS A 10 9.08 33.46 -4.23
C LYS A 10 10.01 33.87 -5.36
N GLU A 11 11.31 33.65 -5.20
CA GLU A 11 12.33 34.08 -6.12
C GLU A 11 13.56 33.19 -6.05
N VAL A 12 14.14 32.87 -7.21
CA VAL A 12 15.40 32.15 -7.32
C VAL A 12 16.48 33.12 -7.75
N ARG A 13 17.35 33.54 -6.83
CA ARG A 13 18.48 34.44 -7.08
C ARG A 13 19.72 33.65 -7.44
N LYS A 14 19.96 33.45 -8.75
CA LYS A 14 21.09 32.66 -9.26
C LYS A 14 22.44 33.24 -8.86
N GLU A 15 22.53 34.56 -8.78
CA GLU A 15 23.73 35.33 -8.43
C GLU A 15 24.16 35.17 -6.97
N LYS A 16 23.26 34.74 -6.09
CA LYS A 16 23.55 34.48 -4.67
C LYS A 16 23.95 33.03 -4.35
N ARG A 17 24.16 32.23 -5.37
CA ARG A 17 24.62 30.85 -5.16
C ARG A 17 26.07 30.87 -4.71
N PRO A 18 26.46 30.03 -3.71
CA PRO A 18 27.85 29.90 -3.27
C PRO A 18 28.78 29.51 -4.42
N GLU A 19 30.03 29.96 -4.36
CA GLU A 19 31.08 29.46 -5.26
C GLU A 19 31.18 27.93 -5.13
N GLY A 20 31.27 27.25 -6.27
CA GLY A 20 31.31 25.78 -6.29
C GLY A 20 29.94 25.08 -6.26
N TRP A 21 28.81 25.85 -6.31
CA TRP A 21 27.48 25.25 -6.41
C TRP A 21 27.38 24.33 -7.63
N LYS A 22 26.98 23.08 -7.37
CA LYS A 22 26.66 22.10 -8.43
C LYS A 22 25.17 21.86 -8.48
N ARG A 23 24.64 21.74 -9.69
CA ARG A 23 23.24 21.34 -9.88
C ARG A 23 23.05 19.94 -9.29
N PHE A 24 22.03 19.78 -8.44
CA PHE A 24 21.63 18.44 -7.99
C PHE A 24 21.11 17.64 -9.17
N VAL A 25 21.69 16.50 -9.39
CA VAL A 25 21.25 15.51 -10.40
C VAL A 25 20.59 14.37 -9.66
N ILE A 26 19.34 14.09 -10.02
CA ILE A 26 18.63 12.94 -9.46
C ILE A 26 19.29 11.68 -10.05
N PRO A 27 19.68 10.70 -9.23
CA PRO A 27 20.29 9.47 -9.71
C PRO A 27 19.38 8.69 -10.67
N ASP A 28 19.95 8.15 -11.74
CA ASP A 28 19.24 7.28 -12.68
C ASP A 28 19.06 5.86 -12.14
N VAL A 29 19.60 5.60 -10.94
CA VAL A 29 19.53 4.31 -10.25
C VAL A 29 18.92 4.48 -8.86
N CYS A 30 18.15 3.48 -8.45
CA CYS A 30 17.54 3.45 -7.12
C CYS A 30 18.63 3.30 -6.04
N PRO A 31 18.68 4.19 -5.04
CA PRO A 31 19.70 4.13 -3.99
C PRO A 31 19.56 2.90 -3.07
N VAL A 32 18.39 2.23 -3.09
CA VAL A 32 18.12 1.07 -2.22
C VAL A 32 18.45 -0.25 -2.90
N CYS A 33 18.02 -0.44 -4.16
CA CYS A 33 18.20 -1.73 -4.85
C CYS A 33 19.09 -1.66 -6.09
N GLY A 34 19.61 -0.48 -6.47
CA GLY A 34 20.47 -0.31 -7.64
C GLY A 34 19.78 -0.43 -9.00
N ALA A 35 18.48 -0.72 -9.03
CA ALA A 35 17.75 -0.82 -10.29
C ALA A 35 17.55 0.56 -10.93
N LYS A 36 17.29 0.57 -12.25
CA LYS A 36 17.02 1.79 -12.98
C LYS A 36 15.80 2.53 -12.41
N THR A 37 15.84 3.86 -12.45
CA THR A 37 14.71 4.70 -12.13
C THR A 37 14.12 5.31 -13.40
N GLU A 38 12.80 5.47 -13.44
CA GLU A 38 12.10 6.09 -14.57
C GLU A 38 11.17 7.19 -14.09
N ARG A 39 11.06 8.23 -14.93
CA ARG A 39 10.11 9.31 -14.68
C ARG A 39 8.72 8.86 -15.14
N GLU A 40 7.74 9.03 -14.27
CA GLU A 40 6.34 8.80 -14.61
C GLU A 40 5.86 9.85 -15.63
N ARG A 41 5.11 9.43 -16.66
CA ARG A 41 4.81 10.29 -17.83
C ARG A 41 4.07 11.57 -17.49
N ASP A 42 3.15 11.51 -16.55
CA ASP A 42 2.23 12.61 -16.22
C ASP A 42 2.58 13.36 -14.93
N THR A 43 3.68 12.98 -14.26
CA THR A 43 4.12 13.58 -13.02
C THR A 43 5.61 13.94 -13.05
N ALA A 44 6.06 14.69 -12.05
CA ALA A 44 7.48 14.95 -11.87
C ALA A 44 8.20 13.81 -11.10
N ASP A 45 7.47 12.78 -10.72
CA ASP A 45 7.96 11.71 -9.85
C ASP A 45 8.90 10.76 -10.61
N ILE A 46 9.98 10.39 -9.94
CA ILE A 46 10.93 9.38 -10.41
C ILE A 46 10.78 8.17 -9.51
N LYS A 47 10.48 7.02 -10.14
CA LYS A 47 10.21 5.76 -9.45
C LYS A 47 11.22 4.69 -9.84
N CYS A 48 11.51 3.81 -8.90
CA CYS A 48 12.28 2.60 -9.17
C CYS A 48 11.45 1.64 -10.03
N THR A 49 12.06 1.05 -11.05
CA THR A 49 11.38 0.11 -11.95
C THR A 49 11.39 -1.33 -11.44
N SER A 50 12.14 -1.61 -10.38
CA SER A 50 12.24 -2.97 -9.83
C SER A 50 11.00 -3.34 -9.03
N PRO A 51 10.28 -4.41 -9.40
CA PRO A 51 9.14 -4.91 -8.63
C PRO A 51 9.54 -5.51 -7.27
N ASN A 52 10.83 -5.83 -7.12
CA ASN A 52 11.38 -6.43 -5.89
C ASN A 52 12.15 -5.40 -5.03
N CYS A 53 11.92 -4.11 -5.24
CA CYS A 53 12.58 -3.08 -4.45
C CYS A 53 12.05 -3.08 -3.01
N PRO A 54 12.90 -3.27 -1.98
CA PRO A 54 12.46 -3.27 -0.58
C PRO A 54 11.75 -1.99 -0.17
N ALA A 55 12.22 -0.82 -0.63
CA ALA A 55 11.60 0.46 -0.32
C ALA A 55 10.19 0.61 -0.91
N GLN A 56 9.91 0.01 -2.06
CA GLN A 56 8.56 -0.02 -2.63
C GLN A 56 7.65 -0.96 -1.83
N LEU A 57 8.17 -2.13 -1.45
CA LEU A 57 7.44 -3.07 -0.61
C LEU A 57 7.10 -2.45 0.74
N GLU A 58 8.08 -1.86 1.44
CA GLU A 58 7.87 -1.17 2.71
C GLU A 58 6.78 -0.10 2.60
N ARG A 59 6.84 0.73 1.55
CA ARG A 59 5.84 1.78 1.32
C ARG A 59 4.45 1.20 1.05
N HIS A 60 4.36 0.10 0.30
CA HIS A 60 3.10 -0.60 0.06
C HIS A 60 2.53 -1.17 1.37
N ILE A 61 3.36 -1.82 2.19
CA ILE A 61 2.95 -2.34 3.50
C ILE A 61 2.49 -1.20 4.43
N ILE A 62 3.23 -0.09 4.49
CA ILE A 62 2.84 1.09 5.29
C ILE A 62 1.46 1.61 4.87
N ASN A 63 1.20 1.69 3.57
CA ASN A 63 -0.12 2.08 3.05
C ASN A 63 -1.20 1.06 3.43
N PHE A 64 -0.91 -0.23 3.27
CA PHE A 64 -1.84 -1.32 3.56
C PHE A 64 -2.27 -1.35 5.02
N VAL A 65 -1.35 -1.16 5.96
CA VAL A 65 -1.67 -1.15 7.41
C VAL A 65 -2.21 0.20 7.89
N GLY A 66 -2.17 1.21 7.03
CA GLY A 66 -2.56 2.58 7.34
C GLY A 66 -4.04 2.75 7.67
N ARG A 67 -4.38 3.90 8.28
CA ARG A 67 -5.73 4.24 8.75
C ARG A 67 -6.80 4.21 7.64
N ASP A 68 -6.44 4.58 6.43
CA ASP A 68 -7.37 4.63 5.31
C ASP A 68 -7.59 3.27 4.64
N ALA A 69 -6.72 2.30 4.93
CA ALA A 69 -6.78 0.92 4.48
C ALA A 69 -7.15 -0.02 5.65
N MET A 70 -6.35 -1.03 5.93
CA MET A 70 -6.67 -2.06 6.92
C MET A 70 -6.59 -1.59 8.39
N ASP A 71 -6.10 -0.39 8.68
CA ASP A 71 -6.03 0.24 10.01
C ASP A 71 -5.48 -0.70 11.11
N ILE A 72 -4.35 -1.34 10.84
CA ILE A 72 -3.70 -2.24 11.79
C ILE A 72 -2.92 -1.42 12.82
N LYS A 73 -3.53 -1.19 13.98
CA LYS A 73 -2.97 -0.36 15.04
C LYS A 73 -1.71 -0.97 15.66
N GLY A 74 -0.72 -0.12 15.90
CA GLY A 74 0.54 -0.55 16.50
C GLY A 74 1.56 -1.12 15.52
N PHE A 75 1.23 -1.19 14.24
CA PHE A 75 2.14 -1.62 13.20
C PHE A 75 2.97 -0.43 12.69
N GLY A 76 3.96 -0.01 13.47
CA GLY A 76 4.81 1.15 13.15
C GLY A 76 5.79 0.86 12.01
N THR A 77 6.27 1.95 11.35
CA THR A 77 7.20 1.87 10.22
C THR A 77 8.47 1.12 10.54
N VAL A 78 9.04 1.31 11.73
CA VAL A 78 10.25 0.61 12.18
C VAL A 78 10.06 -0.91 12.19
N TYR A 79 8.89 -1.39 12.63
CA TYR A 79 8.60 -2.84 12.62
C TYR A 79 8.45 -3.37 11.19
N ILE A 80 7.83 -2.58 10.31
CA ILE A 80 7.67 -2.93 8.90
C ILE A 80 9.04 -3.07 8.22
N GLU A 81 9.91 -2.09 8.38
CA GLU A 81 11.26 -2.08 7.83
C GLU A 81 12.05 -3.32 8.27
N GLU A 82 12.04 -3.64 9.58
CA GLU A 82 12.72 -4.81 10.12
C GLU A 82 12.12 -6.13 9.61
N LEU A 83 10.80 -6.27 9.57
CA LEU A 83 10.13 -7.48 9.10
C LEU A 83 10.36 -7.72 7.60
N VAL A 84 10.39 -6.66 6.79
CA VAL A 84 10.75 -6.75 5.37
C VAL A 84 12.22 -7.10 5.21
N ARG A 85 13.12 -6.44 5.95
CA ARG A 85 14.57 -6.69 5.91
C ARG A 85 14.92 -8.13 6.28
N MET A 86 14.23 -8.70 7.28
CA MET A 86 14.43 -10.06 7.74
C MET A 86 13.69 -11.12 6.89
N GLY A 87 12.88 -10.67 5.93
CA GLY A 87 12.19 -11.55 4.98
C GLY A 87 10.90 -12.19 5.50
N TYR A 88 10.39 -11.74 6.67
CA TYR A 88 9.07 -12.18 7.17
C TYR A 88 7.91 -11.64 6.33
N ILE A 89 8.08 -10.46 5.72
CA ILE A 89 7.07 -9.85 4.85
C ILE A 89 7.67 -9.64 3.46
N LYS A 90 7.10 -10.31 2.47
CA LYS A 90 7.41 -10.19 1.04
C LYS A 90 6.23 -9.65 0.23
N ASN A 91 5.04 -9.70 0.80
CA ASN A 91 3.79 -9.13 0.25
C ASN A 91 2.79 -8.91 1.39
N VAL A 92 1.65 -8.28 1.09
CA VAL A 92 0.63 -7.94 2.09
C VAL A 92 -0.02 -9.16 2.76
N ALA A 93 -0.06 -10.33 2.10
CA ALA A 93 -0.64 -11.53 2.69
C ALA A 93 0.22 -12.11 3.82
N ASP A 94 1.54 -11.89 3.78
CA ASP A 94 2.47 -12.38 4.81
C ASP A 94 2.21 -11.74 6.17
N ILE A 95 1.58 -10.55 6.20
CA ILE A 95 1.17 -9.88 7.44
C ILE A 95 0.28 -10.80 8.29
N PHE A 96 -0.65 -11.51 7.65
CA PHE A 96 -1.62 -12.37 8.32
C PHE A 96 -1.04 -13.74 8.71
N SER A 97 0.16 -14.07 8.25
CA SER A 97 0.93 -15.26 8.65
C SER A 97 1.95 -14.97 9.77
N LEU A 98 2.13 -13.74 10.20
CA LEU A 98 3.10 -13.38 11.25
C LEU A 98 2.85 -14.09 12.57
N LYS A 99 1.61 -14.52 12.83
CA LYS A 99 1.26 -15.29 14.02
C LYS A 99 2.02 -16.62 14.11
N GLU A 100 2.34 -17.23 12.99
CA GLU A 100 3.10 -18.48 12.90
C GLU A 100 4.55 -18.31 13.36
N HIS A 101 5.07 -17.08 13.30
CA HIS A 101 6.44 -16.70 13.71
C HIS A 101 6.50 -16.04 15.08
N ARG A 102 5.43 -16.10 15.90
CA ARG A 102 5.32 -15.40 17.18
C ARG A 102 6.55 -15.56 18.05
N GLU A 103 6.99 -16.80 18.26
CA GLU A 103 8.13 -17.14 19.14
C GLU A 103 9.45 -16.52 18.64
N GLU A 104 9.68 -16.58 17.33
CA GLU A 104 10.85 -16.01 16.68
C GLU A 104 10.86 -14.48 16.79
N LEU A 105 9.70 -13.83 16.57
CA LEU A 105 9.55 -12.38 16.67
C LEU A 105 9.82 -11.87 18.10
N ILE A 106 9.41 -12.64 19.12
CA ILE A 106 9.69 -12.34 20.52
C ILE A 106 11.18 -12.54 20.83
N ALA A 107 11.76 -13.65 20.39
CA ALA A 107 13.16 -13.97 20.63
C ALA A 107 14.11 -12.94 20.01
N GLN A 108 13.79 -12.45 18.83
CA GLN A 108 14.55 -11.43 18.11
C GLN A 108 14.25 -10.00 18.59
N GLY A 109 13.17 -9.80 19.32
CA GLY A 109 12.79 -8.49 19.86
C GLY A 109 12.37 -7.46 18.79
N ILE A 110 11.99 -7.89 17.57
CA ILE A 110 11.66 -7.01 16.44
C ILE A 110 10.51 -6.06 16.79
N ILE A 111 9.44 -6.60 17.40
CA ILE A 111 8.25 -5.85 17.80
C ILE A 111 8.32 -5.46 19.28
N GLY A 112 9.39 -5.86 19.94
CA GLY A 112 9.62 -5.72 21.36
C GLY A 112 9.36 -7.03 22.09
N LYS A 113 8.92 -6.93 23.36
CA LYS A 113 8.64 -8.11 24.20
C LYS A 113 7.27 -8.71 23.90
N GLU A 114 7.01 -9.89 24.43
CA GLU A 114 5.79 -10.69 24.29
C GLU A 114 4.50 -9.86 24.25
N LYS A 115 4.29 -8.99 25.24
CA LYS A 115 3.09 -8.14 25.33
C LYS A 115 2.85 -7.26 24.08
N ASN A 116 3.91 -6.70 23.49
CA ASN A 116 3.79 -5.85 22.32
C ASN A 116 3.54 -6.69 21.06
N THR A 117 4.20 -7.84 20.97
CA THR A 117 4.01 -8.79 19.87
C THR A 117 2.58 -9.31 19.86
N ASP A 118 2.06 -9.76 21.01
CA ASP A 118 0.69 -10.25 21.12
C ASP A 118 -0.34 -9.18 20.77
N LYS A 119 -0.15 -7.95 21.27
CA LYS A 119 -1.02 -6.83 20.95
C LYS A 119 -1.06 -6.52 19.45
N LEU A 120 0.08 -6.61 18.77
CA LEU A 120 0.12 -6.42 17.32
C LEU A 120 -0.57 -7.57 16.58
N LEU A 121 -0.32 -8.82 16.97
CA LEU A 121 -0.95 -9.99 16.38
C LEU A 121 -2.48 -9.98 16.57
N GLU A 122 -2.97 -9.56 17.74
CA GLU A 122 -4.41 -9.33 17.97
C GLU A 122 -4.99 -8.24 17.05
N ALA A 123 -4.25 -7.14 16.83
CA ALA A 123 -4.67 -6.09 15.92
C ALA A 123 -4.74 -6.58 14.47
N ILE A 124 -3.82 -7.44 14.04
CA ILE A 124 -3.83 -8.09 12.72
C ILE A 124 -5.04 -9.01 12.57
N GLU A 125 -5.32 -9.85 13.58
CA GLU A 125 -6.50 -10.74 13.56
C GLU A 125 -7.80 -9.95 13.50
N LYS A 126 -7.91 -8.87 14.28
CA LYS A 126 -9.08 -8.00 14.26
C LYS A 126 -9.27 -7.34 12.89
N ALA A 127 -8.19 -6.95 12.22
CA ALA A 127 -8.24 -6.30 10.92
C ALA A 127 -8.81 -7.20 9.82
N LYS A 128 -8.76 -8.52 9.96
CA LYS A 128 -9.37 -9.48 9.02
C LYS A 128 -10.88 -9.26 8.84
N GLN A 129 -11.55 -8.71 9.85
CA GLN A 129 -12.98 -8.46 9.83
C GLN A 129 -13.35 -7.10 9.21
N ASN A 130 -12.37 -6.32 8.78
CA ASN A 130 -12.65 -5.04 8.13
C ASN A 130 -13.43 -5.23 6.82
N ASP A 131 -14.27 -4.24 6.51
CA ASP A 131 -14.98 -4.17 5.23
C ASP A 131 -14.02 -4.24 4.03
N ALA A 132 -14.41 -4.95 2.98
CA ALA A 132 -13.59 -5.20 1.81
C ALA A 132 -13.13 -3.92 1.07
N TYR A 133 -13.82 -2.78 1.20
CA TYR A 133 -13.32 -1.53 0.62
C TYR A 133 -11.99 -1.10 1.25
N LYS A 134 -11.75 -1.43 2.52
CA LYS A 134 -10.47 -1.14 3.20
C LYS A 134 -9.35 -2.01 2.63
N LEU A 135 -9.66 -3.28 2.37
CA LEU A 135 -8.75 -4.18 1.69
C LEU A 135 -8.41 -3.64 0.30
N LEU A 136 -9.44 -3.31 -0.51
CA LEU A 136 -9.24 -2.77 -1.86
C LEU A 136 -8.39 -1.49 -1.86
N THR A 137 -8.63 -0.59 -0.89
CA THR A 137 -7.77 0.61 -0.71
C THR A 137 -6.32 0.22 -0.42
N GLY A 138 -6.12 -0.78 0.45
CA GLY A 138 -4.79 -1.26 0.87
C GLY A 138 -4.01 -1.94 -0.24
N LEU A 139 -4.65 -2.57 -1.21
CA LEU A 139 -4.00 -3.19 -2.35
C LEU A 139 -3.21 -2.19 -3.21
N GLY A 140 -3.48 -0.88 -3.08
CA GLY A 140 -2.69 0.16 -3.70
C GLY A 140 -2.82 0.24 -5.22
N ILE A 141 -3.98 -0.13 -5.75
CA ILE A 141 -4.27 -0.03 -7.19
C ILE A 141 -4.20 1.44 -7.62
N PRO A 142 -3.43 1.79 -8.66
CA PRO A 142 -3.33 3.17 -9.13
C PRO A 142 -4.70 3.76 -9.42
N ASN A 143 -4.91 5.02 -9.06
CA ASN A 143 -6.16 5.77 -9.22
C ASN A 143 -7.36 5.23 -8.42
N VAL A 144 -7.17 4.24 -7.55
CA VAL A 144 -8.20 3.70 -6.67
C VAL A 144 -7.91 4.11 -5.22
N GLY A 145 -8.40 5.27 -4.83
CA GLY A 145 -8.37 5.74 -3.44
C GLY A 145 -9.56 5.23 -2.62
N LYS A 146 -9.61 5.61 -1.34
CA LYS A 146 -10.65 5.18 -0.39
C LYS A 146 -12.10 5.45 -0.88
N ALA A 147 -12.35 6.62 -1.49
CA ALA A 147 -13.68 6.96 -1.99
C ALA A 147 -14.08 6.05 -3.16
N ALA A 148 -13.18 5.87 -4.12
CA ALA A 148 -13.38 4.97 -5.25
C ALA A 148 -13.56 3.52 -4.79
N ALA A 149 -12.74 3.04 -3.85
CA ALA A 149 -12.85 1.69 -3.30
C ALA A 149 -14.22 1.45 -2.63
N LYS A 150 -14.74 2.44 -1.89
CA LYS A 150 -16.09 2.36 -1.31
C LYS A 150 -17.19 2.27 -2.38
N ALA A 151 -17.13 3.11 -3.42
CA ALA A 151 -18.09 3.10 -4.50
C ALA A 151 -18.07 1.75 -5.25
N ILE A 152 -16.87 1.25 -5.56
CA ILE A 152 -16.65 -0.04 -6.22
C ILE A 152 -17.23 -1.18 -5.37
N MET A 153 -16.86 -1.27 -4.10
CA MET A 153 -17.31 -2.37 -3.25
C MET A 153 -18.81 -2.28 -2.92
N LYS A 154 -19.38 -1.09 -2.86
CA LYS A 154 -20.83 -0.92 -2.75
C LYS A 154 -21.56 -1.50 -3.97
N HIS A 155 -20.98 -1.39 -5.17
CA HIS A 155 -21.56 -1.90 -6.42
C HIS A 155 -21.36 -3.41 -6.58
N PHE A 156 -20.12 -3.88 -6.49
CA PHE A 156 -19.77 -5.28 -6.77
C PHE A 156 -19.98 -6.23 -5.59
N LYS A 157 -20.05 -5.72 -4.36
CA LYS A 157 -20.28 -6.46 -3.10
C LYS A 157 -19.15 -7.39 -2.70
N THR A 158 -18.50 -8.09 -3.61
CA THR A 158 -17.41 -9.04 -3.31
C THR A 158 -16.20 -8.77 -4.19
N MET A 159 -15.01 -9.13 -3.67
CA MET A 159 -13.76 -9.04 -4.43
C MET A 159 -13.74 -9.99 -5.63
N GLU A 160 -14.41 -11.14 -5.52
CA GLU A 160 -14.56 -12.11 -6.61
C GLU A 160 -15.33 -11.49 -7.79
N ARG A 161 -16.51 -10.93 -7.52
CA ARG A 161 -17.32 -10.26 -8.55
C ARG A 161 -16.57 -9.08 -9.18
N LEU A 162 -15.79 -8.34 -8.38
CA LEU A 162 -14.94 -7.26 -8.88
C LEU A 162 -13.84 -7.77 -9.81
N SER A 163 -13.24 -8.91 -9.50
CA SER A 163 -12.16 -9.49 -10.32
C SER A 163 -12.61 -9.92 -11.71
N GLU A 164 -13.90 -10.22 -11.87
CA GLU A 164 -14.53 -10.63 -13.14
C GLU A 164 -15.16 -9.47 -13.91
N ALA A 165 -15.14 -8.26 -13.34
CA ALA A 165 -15.83 -7.10 -13.90
C ALA A 165 -15.26 -6.66 -15.25
N SER A 166 -16.15 -6.33 -16.19
CA SER A 166 -15.78 -5.73 -17.48
C SER A 166 -15.42 -4.25 -17.33
N GLU A 167 -14.81 -3.66 -18.37
CA GLU A 167 -14.51 -2.21 -18.40
C GLU A 167 -15.79 -1.40 -18.31
N GLU A 168 -16.84 -1.83 -18.99
CA GLU A 168 -18.15 -1.18 -19.02
C GLU A 168 -18.81 -1.18 -17.64
N GLU A 169 -18.77 -2.32 -16.94
CA GLU A 169 -19.30 -2.44 -15.58
C GLU A 169 -18.52 -1.55 -14.60
N LEU A 170 -17.21 -1.49 -14.71
CA LEU A 170 -16.37 -0.64 -13.87
C LEU A 170 -16.62 0.85 -14.10
N THR A 171 -16.75 1.26 -15.37
CA THR A 171 -17.01 2.67 -15.72
C THR A 171 -18.44 3.10 -15.43
N ALA A 172 -19.37 2.17 -15.25
CA ALA A 172 -20.73 2.46 -14.78
C ALA A 172 -20.78 2.87 -13.30
N VAL A 173 -19.73 2.55 -12.52
CA VAL A 173 -19.61 3.02 -11.13
C VAL A 173 -19.20 4.49 -11.13
N GLY A 174 -19.94 5.33 -10.40
CA GLY A 174 -19.66 6.76 -10.30
C GLY A 174 -18.19 7.03 -9.89
N ASP A 175 -17.60 8.07 -10.47
CA ASP A 175 -16.20 8.48 -10.25
C ASP A 175 -15.12 7.50 -10.75
N ILE A 176 -15.47 6.43 -11.46
CA ILE A 176 -14.53 5.50 -12.07
C ILE A 176 -14.43 5.77 -13.56
N GLY A 177 -13.33 6.42 -13.97
CA GLY A 177 -13.04 6.64 -15.39
C GLY A 177 -12.30 5.44 -16.01
N LYS A 178 -12.16 5.48 -17.34
CA LYS A 178 -11.47 4.44 -18.11
C LYS A 178 -10.08 4.10 -17.57
N VAL A 179 -9.28 5.10 -17.20
CA VAL A 179 -7.91 4.90 -16.66
C VAL A 179 -7.93 4.09 -15.36
N SER A 180 -8.88 4.38 -14.48
CA SER A 180 -9.05 3.62 -13.23
C SER A 180 -9.54 2.20 -13.49
N ALA A 181 -10.48 2.02 -14.44
CA ALA A 181 -10.97 0.71 -14.86
C ALA A 181 -9.84 -0.16 -15.44
N ASP A 182 -8.99 0.41 -16.30
CA ASP A 182 -7.82 -0.28 -16.85
C ASP A 182 -6.83 -0.70 -15.75
N CYS A 183 -6.57 0.17 -14.76
CA CYS A 183 -5.70 -0.15 -13.63
C CYS A 183 -6.28 -1.32 -12.80
N ILE A 184 -7.58 -1.33 -12.54
CA ILE A 184 -8.26 -2.39 -11.79
C ILE A 184 -8.14 -3.71 -12.54
N ARG A 185 -8.51 -3.75 -13.82
CA ARG A 185 -8.43 -4.96 -14.64
C ARG A 185 -7.01 -5.48 -14.75
N SER A 186 -6.03 -4.61 -14.98
CA SER A 186 -4.62 -4.98 -15.02
C SER A 186 -4.16 -5.59 -13.70
N TYR A 187 -4.59 -5.03 -12.56
CA TYR A 187 -4.25 -5.56 -11.24
C TYR A 187 -4.78 -6.99 -11.03
N PHE A 188 -6.06 -7.22 -11.33
CA PHE A 188 -6.69 -8.54 -11.15
C PHE A 188 -6.27 -9.58 -12.21
N SER A 189 -5.76 -9.15 -13.36
CA SER A 189 -5.21 -10.04 -14.40
C SER A 189 -3.78 -10.50 -14.11
N ASP A 190 -3.06 -9.84 -13.20
CA ASP A 190 -1.69 -10.21 -12.83
C ASP A 190 -1.71 -11.45 -11.91
N GLU A 191 -1.06 -12.54 -12.36
CA GLU A 191 -0.99 -13.82 -11.63
C GLU A 191 -0.41 -13.66 -10.21
N LYS A 192 0.56 -12.76 -10.03
CA LYS A 192 1.16 -12.51 -8.70
C LYS A 192 0.14 -11.91 -7.74
N ASN A 193 -0.68 -10.98 -8.24
CA ASN A 193 -1.73 -10.35 -7.43
C ASN A 193 -2.85 -11.35 -7.13
N GLN A 194 -3.19 -12.24 -8.08
CA GLN A 194 -4.17 -13.31 -7.84
C GLN A 194 -3.72 -14.25 -6.73
N VAL A 195 -2.45 -14.66 -6.72
CA VAL A 195 -1.87 -15.48 -5.64
C VAL A 195 -1.96 -14.76 -4.29
N VAL A 196 -1.66 -13.45 -4.25
CA VAL A 196 -1.77 -12.66 -3.01
C VAL A 196 -3.22 -12.60 -2.53
N LEU A 197 -4.18 -12.35 -3.41
CA LEU A 197 -5.61 -12.32 -3.08
C LEU A 197 -6.11 -13.67 -2.56
N GLN A 198 -5.71 -14.76 -3.20
CA GLN A 198 -6.03 -16.11 -2.75
C GLN A 198 -5.48 -16.40 -1.35
N ARG A 199 -4.24 -16.02 -1.08
CA ARG A 199 -3.63 -16.16 0.25
C ARG A 199 -4.34 -15.31 1.31
N LEU A 200 -4.76 -14.09 0.97
CA LEU A 200 -5.55 -13.24 1.87
C LEU A 200 -6.90 -13.89 2.21
N ALA A 201 -7.59 -14.45 1.21
CA ALA A 201 -8.85 -15.20 1.42
C ALA A 201 -8.63 -16.43 2.31
N GLN A 202 -7.58 -17.22 2.05
CA GLN A 202 -7.21 -18.38 2.88
C GLN A 202 -6.85 -18.01 4.31
N ALA A 203 -6.24 -16.83 4.52
CA ALA A 203 -5.96 -16.30 5.85
C ALA A 203 -7.21 -15.82 6.61
N GLY A 204 -8.39 -15.83 5.97
CA GLY A 204 -9.65 -15.42 6.56
C GLY A 204 -9.90 -13.92 6.53
N VAL A 205 -9.25 -13.18 5.65
CA VAL A 205 -9.53 -11.75 5.44
C VAL A 205 -10.87 -11.59 4.74
N ASN A 206 -11.71 -10.70 5.25
CA ASN A 206 -13.03 -10.44 4.67
C ASN A 206 -12.93 -9.89 3.24
N MET A 207 -13.52 -10.60 2.30
CA MET A 207 -13.57 -10.27 0.87
C MET A 207 -14.91 -9.65 0.44
N THR A 208 -15.79 -9.35 1.41
CA THR A 208 -17.17 -8.91 1.15
C THR A 208 -17.39 -7.52 1.76
N ALA A 209 -18.11 -6.67 1.05
CA ALA A 209 -18.56 -5.39 1.57
C ALA A 209 -19.64 -5.61 2.63
N GLU A 210 -19.57 -4.87 3.73
CA GLU A 210 -20.68 -4.80 4.68
C GLU A 210 -21.90 -4.16 4.01
N GLU A 211 -23.07 -4.74 4.22
CA GLU A 211 -24.31 -4.08 3.83
C GLU A 211 -24.45 -2.82 4.69
N SER A 212 -24.28 -1.65 4.07
CA SER A 212 -24.67 -0.41 4.73
C SER A 212 -26.18 -0.46 4.93
N GLU A 213 -26.64 -0.67 6.16
CA GLU A 213 -28.02 -0.36 6.50
C GLU A 213 -28.27 1.09 6.05
N THR A 214 -29.06 1.23 5.01
CA THR A 214 -29.66 2.53 4.68
C THR A 214 -30.61 2.84 5.83
N VAL A 215 -30.15 3.64 6.75
CA VAL A 215 -31.06 4.33 7.68
C VAL A 215 -31.82 5.34 6.82
N ASP A 216 -33.06 4.99 6.52
CA ASP A 216 -34.05 5.90 5.96
C ASP A 216 -34.31 7.09 6.90
#